data_9715d868b100cc1eeb50280631458341
#
_entry.id   9715d868b100cc1eeb50280631458341
#
_cell.length_a   1.000
_cell.length_b   1.000
_cell.length_c   1.000
_cell.angle_alpha   90.00
_cell.angle_beta   90.00
_cell.angle_gamma   90.00
#
_symmetry.space_group_name_H-M   'P 1'
#
loop_
_entity.id
_entity.type
_entity.pdbx_description
1 polymer ?
#
loop_
_entity_poly.entity_id
_entity_poly.type
_entity_poly.pdbx_seq_one_letter_code
_entity_poly.pdbx_strand_id
1 'polypeptide(L)'
;PESYYLGADVTYQFMALNGLMHWNDQKYKNEEQIRQEYPQIQQDFLAGEFPPDTFEALCNLLERVGAQPLIVRSSSLLEDNFGTSFAGKYESLFCPNQGSPEENLLSLTRAIQRIYASIFNPDALTYRRSKGLQDYDERMAILIQVVKGERFGRYFLPQGAGVAFSRNQFRWSPQIRREDGFMRLVWGLGTRAVDRVGNDYPRLVALSHPLLHPQASPRLVRRYSQRFVDVIDLEENSLTTLPVDAVLSTRYAPLRYIVQIDRDDYLAPLRTTLLEGSLSDLVITYDELLRRTP
;
A
#
# COMPACT_ATOMS: atom_id res chain seq x y z
N PRO A 1 4.98 12.95 -7.26
CA PRO A 1 4.50 11.90 -8.17
C PRO A 1 3.50 12.50 -9.15
N GLU A 2 3.53 12.04 -10.39
CA GLU A 2 2.52 12.38 -11.37
C GLU A 2 1.21 11.73 -10.97
N SER A 3 0.12 12.49 -10.96
CA SER A 3 -1.17 12.05 -10.42
C SER A 3 -2.30 12.46 -11.37
N TYR A 4 -3.25 11.57 -11.53
CA TYR A 4 -4.44 11.73 -12.35
C TYR A 4 -5.67 11.40 -11.51
N TYR A 5 -6.80 11.99 -11.85
CA TYR A 5 -8.04 11.84 -11.09
C TYR A 5 -9.20 11.51 -12.01
N LEU A 6 -10.04 10.55 -11.58
CA LEU A 6 -11.41 10.42 -12.08
C LEU A 6 -12.34 10.99 -11.01
N GLY A 7 -13.18 11.93 -11.42
CA GLY A 7 -14.17 12.55 -10.52
C GLY A 7 -15.20 11.53 -10.02
N ALA A 8 -15.83 11.85 -8.91
CA ALA A 8 -16.87 11.00 -8.33
C ALA A 8 -18.14 10.88 -9.20
N ASP A 9 -18.34 11.80 -10.12
CA ASP A 9 -19.38 11.73 -11.14
C ASP A 9 -19.20 10.56 -12.10
N VAL A 10 -17.96 10.17 -12.40
CA VAL A 10 -17.65 9.01 -13.26
C VAL A 10 -18.16 7.71 -12.63
N THR A 11 -18.12 7.56 -11.31
CA THR A 11 -18.69 6.39 -10.63
C THR A 11 -20.20 6.27 -10.87
N TYR A 12 -20.92 7.39 -10.76
CA TYR A 12 -22.36 7.39 -11.05
C TYR A 12 -22.67 7.09 -12.50
N GLN A 13 -21.94 7.68 -13.44
CA GLN A 13 -22.07 7.41 -14.86
C GLN A 13 -21.81 5.94 -15.16
N PHE A 14 -20.76 5.36 -14.57
CA PHE A 14 -20.45 3.93 -14.70
C PHE A 14 -21.58 3.07 -14.15
N MET A 15 -22.08 3.33 -12.94
CA MET A 15 -23.17 2.55 -12.34
C MET A 15 -24.46 2.68 -13.14
N ALA A 16 -24.80 3.88 -13.63
CA ALA A 16 -26.00 4.12 -14.42
C ALA A 16 -25.94 3.40 -15.78
N LEU A 17 -24.80 3.50 -16.48
CA LEU A 17 -24.58 2.85 -17.77
C LEU A 17 -24.77 1.33 -17.69
N ASN A 18 -24.31 0.72 -16.59
CA ASN A 18 -24.32 -0.72 -16.39
C ASN A 18 -25.52 -1.25 -15.59
N GLY A 19 -26.50 -0.41 -15.26
CA GLY A 19 -27.69 -0.82 -14.50
C GLY A 19 -27.40 -1.20 -13.04
N LEU A 20 -26.28 -0.73 -12.46
CA LEU A 20 -25.81 -1.12 -11.14
C LEU A 20 -26.36 -0.26 -9.98
N MET A 21 -27.20 0.73 -10.29
CA MET A 21 -27.75 1.65 -9.28
C MET A 21 -28.57 0.96 -8.19
N HIS A 22 -29.15 -0.21 -8.46
CA HIS A 22 -29.92 -1.00 -7.49
C HIS A 22 -29.04 -1.49 -6.31
N TRP A 23 -27.71 -1.60 -6.49
CA TRP A 23 -26.81 -1.97 -5.41
C TRP A 23 -26.70 -0.92 -4.31
N ASN A 24 -27.15 0.32 -4.54
CA ASN A 24 -27.20 1.35 -3.49
C ASN A 24 -28.09 0.96 -2.28
N ASP A 25 -29.01 0.04 -2.46
CA ASP A 25 -29.87 -0.49 -1.40
C ASP A 25 -29.14 -1.42 -0.42
N GLN A 26 -27.90 -1.85 -0.75
CA GLN A 26 -27.06 -2.68 0.15
C GLN A 26 -26.92 -2.06 1.54
N LYS A 27 -26.82 -0.74 1.63
CA LYS A 27 -26.71 -0.03 2.90
C LYS A 27 -27.86 -0.29 3.88
N TYR A 28 -29.03 -0.75 3.42
CA TYR A 28 -30.20 -1.04 4.23
C TYR A 28 -30.35 -2.53 4.61
N LYS A 29 -29.58 -3.42 3.97
CA LYS A 29 -29.62 -4.86 4.23
C LYS A 29 -28.89 -5.21 5.53
N ASN A 30 -29.21 -6.39 6.09
CA ASN A 30 -28.47 -6.90 7.25
C ASN A 30 -27.05 -7.36 6.84
N GLU A 31 -26.17 -7.52 7.83
CA GLU A 31 -24.75 -7.80 7.59
C GLU A 31 -24.54 -9.13 6.86
N GLU A 32 -25.33 -10.15 7.15
CA GLU A 32 -25.23 -11.46 6.52
C GLU A 32 -25.56 -11.38 5.01
N GLN A 33 -26.65 -10.70 4.67
CA GLN A 33 -27.04 -10.46 3.27
C GLN A 33 -25.96 -9.66 2.51
N ILE A 34 -25.39 -8.60 3.13
CA ILE A 34 -24.33 -7.81 2.54
C ILE A 34 -23.11 -8.71 2.23
N ARG A 35 -22.72 -9.57 3.17
CA ARG A 35 -21.59 -10.49 2.97
C ARG A 35 -21.86 -11.54 1.90
N GLN A 36 -23.08 -12.06 1.81
CA GLN A 36 -23.47 -13.05 0.80
C GLN A 36 -23.53 -12.48 -0.60
N GLU A 37 -24.00 -11.24 -0.76
CA GLU A 37 -24.19 -10.61 -2.06
C GLU A 37 -22.93 -9.89 -2.58
N TYR A 38 -21.97 -9.55 -1.73
CA TYR A 38 -20.78 -8.81 -2.13
C TYR A 38 -19.96 -9.46 -3.26
N PRO A 39 -19.77 -10.79 -3.31
CA PRO A 39 -19.12 -11.44 -4.45
C PRO A 39 -19.84 -11.19 -5.79
N GLN A 40 -21.17 -11.13 -5.79
CA GLN A 40 -21.95 -10.81 -7.00
C GLN A 40 -21.76 -9.36 -7.41
N ILE A 41 -21.75 -8.43 -6.45
CA ILE A 41 -21.43 -7.01 -6.71
C ILE A 41 -20.07 -6.88 -7.39
N GLN A 42 -19.06 -7.55 -6.86
CA GLN A 42 -17.72 -7.53 -7.46
C GLN A 42 -17.74 -8.02 -8.92
N GLN A 43 -18.47 -9.10 -9.22
CA GLN A 43 -18.60 -9.63 -10.58
C GLN A 43 -19.33 -8.66 -11.51
N ASP A 44 -20.43 -8.07 -11.05
CA ASP A 44 -21.22 -7.12 -11.83
C ASP A 44 -20.41 -5.87 -12.18
N PHE A 45 -19.64 -5.35 -11.22
CA PHE A 45 -18.76 -4.21 -11.48
C PHE A 45 -17.61 -4.57 -12.44
N LEU A 46 -17.01 -5.77 -12.31
CA LEU A 46 -15.95 -6.24 -13.21
C LEU A 46 -16.44 -6.52 -14.64
N ALA A 47 -17.74 -6.78 -14.82
CA ALA A 47 -18.36 -6.97 -16.12
C ALA A 47 -18.82 -5.64 -16.76
N GLY A 48 -18.79 -4.53 -16.01
CA GLY A 48 -19.28 -3.24 -16.48
C GLY A 48 -18.35 -2.57 -17.50
N GLU A 49 -18.93 -1.72 -18.35
CA GLU A 49 -18.22 -0.92 -19.34
C GLU A 49 -18.10 0.53 -18.89
N PHE A 50 -16.97 1.17 -19.21
CA PHE A 50 -16.80 2.60 -18.95
C PHE A 50 -17.49 3.46 -20.02
N PRO A 51 -17.95 4.67 -19.67
CA PRO A 51 -18.36 5.66 -20.65
C PRO A 51 -17.26 5.89 -21.70
N PRO A 52 -17.59 6.06 -22.99
CA PRO A 52 -16.60 6.17 -24.08
C PRO A 52 -15.53 7.24 -23.82
N ASP A 53 -15.93 8.42 -23.34
CA ASP A 53 -15.01 9.52 -23.05
C ASP A 53 -14.02 9.17 -21.92
N THR A 54 -14.52 8.44 -20.91
CA THR A 54 -13.66 7.94 -19.80
C THR A 54 -12.69 6.89 -20.30
N PHE A 55 -13.16 5.97 -21.13
CA PHE A 55 -12.32 4.92 -21.71
C PHE A 55 -11.20 5.52 -22.57
N GLU A 56 -11.50 6.49 -23.43
CA GLU A 56 -10.52 7.21 -24.23
C GLU A 56 -9.50 7.96 -23.34
N ALA A 57 -9.97 8.60 -22.27
CA ALA A 57 -9.09 9.29 -21.32
C ALA A 57 -8.12 8.32 -20.61
N LEU A 58 -8.54 7.08 -20.30
CA LEU A 58 -7.68 6.05 -19.73
C LEU A 58 -6.63 5.55 -20.73
N CYS A 59 -7.00 5.40 -22.01
CA CYS A 59 -6.03 5.07 -23.07
C CYS A 59 -4.96 6.16 -23.19
N ASN A 60 -5.36 7.42 -23.28
CA ASN A 60 -4.47 8.57 -23.37
C ASN A 60 -3.55 8.69 -22.11
N LEU A 61 -4.06 8.33 -20.93
CA LEU A 61 -3.28 8.28 -19.70
C LEU A 61 -2.15 7.24 -19.82
N LEU A 62 -2.47 6.02 -20.24
CA LEU A 62 -1.48 4.94 -20.38
C LEU A 62 -0.41 5.27 -21.43
N GLU A 63 -0.78 5.87 -22.56
CA GLU A 63 0.16 6.36 -23.55
C GLU A 63 1.13 7.39 -22.95
N ARG A 64 0.62 8.33 -22.16
CA ARG A 64 1.40 9.38 -21.51
C ARG A 64 2.38 8.84 -20.49
N VAL A 65 1.95 7.92 -19.63
CA VAL A 65 2.80 7.37 -18.55
C VAL A 65 3.78 6.32 -19.06
N GLY A 66 3.55 5.77 -20.25
CA GLY A 66 4.38 4.71 -20.82
C GLY A 66 4.42 3.48 -19.93
N ALA A 67 5.57 2.82 -19.80
CA ALA A 67 5.76 1.61 -19.00
C ALA A 67 5.99 1.87 -17.50
N GLN A 68 5.55 3.02 -16.97
CA GLN A 68 5.71 3.28 -15.54
C GLN A 68 4.62 2.57 -14.73
N PRO A 69 4.99 1.86 -13.64
CA PRO A 69 4.01 1.26 -12.75
C PRO A 69 3.08 2.29 -12.12
N LEU A 70 1.82 1.92 -11.96
CA LEU A 70 0.78 2.75 -11.39
C LEU A 70 0.23 2.16 -10.09
N ILE A 71 -0.28 3.03 -9.23
CA ILE A 71 -1.16 2.69 -8.13
C ILE A 71 -2.50 3.39 -8.33
N VAL A 72 -3.58 2.63 -8.24
CA VAL A 72 -4.96 3.12 -8.31
C VAL A 72 -5.52 3.08 -6.90
N ARG A 73 -6.05 4.20 -6.42
CA ARG A 73 -6.50 4.36 -5.04
C ARG A 73 -7.91 4.94 -5.00
N SER A 74 -8.66 4.52 -4.01
CA SER A 74 -9.86 5.21 -3.61
C SER A 74 -9.54 6.65 -3.17
N SER A 75 -10.46 7.56 -3.43
CA SER A 75 -10.44 8.93 -2.93
C SER A 75 -11.87 9.32 -2.57
N SER A 76 -12.24 9.07 -1.33
CA SER A 76 -13.56 9.29 -0.79
C SER A 76 -13.54 10.41 0.25
N LEU A 77 -14.59 11.20 0.31
CA LEU A 77 -14.75 12.22 1.35
C LEU A 77 -14.77 11.64 2.77
N LEU A 78 -15.15 10.36 2.92
CA LEU A 78 -15.17 9.70 4.23
C LEU A 78 -13.77 9.26 4.69
N GLU A 79 -12.81 9.07 3.78
CA GLU A 79 -11.44 8.68 4.15
C GLU A 79 -10.71 9.79 4.90
N ASP A 80 -10.98 11.05 4.56
CA ASP A 80 -10.28 12.22 5.09
C ASP A 80 -11.13 13.06 6.06
N ASN A 81 -12.27 12.55 6.52
CA ASN A 81 -13.19 13.33 7.36
C ASN A 81 -12.77 13.30 8.84
N PHE A 82 -12.88 14.44 9.51
CA PHE A 82 -12.58 14.58 10.94
C PHE A 82 -13.48 13.68 11.79
N GLY A 83 -12.85 12.82 12.61
CA GLY A 83 -13.54 11.96 13.57
C GLY A 83 -13.95 10.58 13.04
N THR A 84 -13.78 10.32 11.76
CA THR A 84 -13.97 8.99 11.15
C THR A 84 -12.68 8.56 10.42
N SER A 85 -12.25 7.33 10.62
CA SER A 85 -11.09 6.79 9.91
C SER A 85 -11.55 5.64 9.03
N PHE A 86 -11.66 5.90 7.73
CA PHE A 86 -11.92 4.88 6.71
C PHE A 86 -10.64 4.28 6.13
N ALA A 87 -9.48 4.65 6.68
CA ALA A 87 -8.19 4.11 6.23
C ALA A 87 -8.22 2.57 6.18
N GLY A 88 -7.90 2.00 5.04
CA GLY A 88 -7.92 0.56 4.80
C GLY A 88 -9.31 -0.08 4.66
N LYS A 89 -10.38 0.70 4.49
CA LYS A 89 -11.74 0.20 4.22
C LYS A 89 -12.02 0.04 2.73
N TYR A 90 -11.38 0.83 1.91
CA TYR A 90 -11.43 0.74 0.46
C TYR A 90 -10.13 0.20 -0.11
N GLU A 91 -10.18 -0.27 -1.35
CA GLU A 91 -9.03 -0.90 -2.00
C GLU A 91 -8.04 0.10 -2.59
N SER A 92 -6.76 -0.29 -2.59
CA SER A 92 -5.70 0.34 -3.39
C SER A 92 -4.98 -0.76 -4.15
N LEU A 93 -4.83 -0.58 -5.46
CA LEU A 93 -4.36 -1.64 -6.36
C LEU A 93 -3.18 -1.15 -7.20
N PHE A 94 -2.14 -1.96 -7.27
CA PHE A 94 -1.02 -1.71 -8.17
C PHE A 94 -1.30 -2.28 -9.55
N CYS A 95 -0.99 -1.49 -10.58
CA CYS A 95 -0.95 -1.91 -11.97
C CYS A 95 0.52 -1.86 -12.43
N PRO A 96 1.16 -3.00 -12.63
CA PRO A 96 2.57 -3.05 -13.05
C PRO A 96 2.83 -2.36 -14.39
N ASN A 97 1.87 -2.40 -15.31
CA ASN A 97 1.87 -1.66 -16.57
C ASN A 97 3.05 -2.02 -17.48
N GLN A 98 3.38 -3.31 -17.58
CA GLN A 98 4.49 -3.85 -18.37
C GLN A 98 4.03 -4.74 -19.54
N GLY A 99 2.73 -4.96 -19.68
CA GLY A 99 2.13 -5.79 -20.73
C GLY A 99 1.90 -5.03 -22.04
N SER A 100 1.14 -5.63 -22.94
CA SER A 100 0.62 -4.95 -24.12
C SER A 100 -0.29 -3.77 -23.75
N PRO A 101 -0.53 -2.80 -24.65
CA PRO A 101 -1.49 -1.72 -24.38
C PRO A 101 -2.87 -2.21 -23.91
N GLU A 102 -3.36 -3.29 -24.51
CA GLU A 102 -4.66 -3.90 -24.17
C GLU A 102 -4.63 -4.55 -22.79
N GLU A 103 -3.57 -5.27 -22.44
CA GLU A 103 -3.40 -5.88 -21.11
C GLU A 103 -3.28 -4.81 -20.02
N ASN A 104 -2.54 -3.75 -20.28
CA ASN A 104 -2.35 -2.65 -19.36
C ASN A 104 -3.66 -1.89 -19.14
N LEU A 105 -4.44 -1.64 -20.21
CA LEU A 105 -5.74 -1.00 -20.11
C LEU A 105 -6.74 -1.88 -19.34
N LEU A 106 -6.75 -3.19 -19.62
CA LEU A 106 -7.58 -4.14 -18.88
C LEU A 106 -7.22 -4.18 -17.39
N SER A 107 -5.93 -4.14 -17.07
CA SER A 107 -5.46 -4.10 -15.68
C SER A 107 -5.92 -2.82 -14.97
N LEU A 108 -5.78 -1.67 -15.63
CA LEU A 108 -6.19 -0.37 -15.09
C LEU A 108 -7.72 -0.28 -14.89
N THR A 109 -8.51 -0.67 -15.90
CA THR A 109 -9.98 -0.65 -15.83
C THR A 109 -10.49 -1.59 -14.73
N ARG A 110 -9.94 -2.80 -14.62
CA ARG A 110 -10.29 -3.75 -13.55
C ARG A 110 -9.93 -3.22 -12.16
N ALA A 111 -8.80 -2.53 -12.02
CA ALA A 111 -8.44 -1.90 -10.75
C ALA A 111 -9.47 -0.84 -10.33
N ILE A 112 -9.91 0.01 -11.26
CA ILE A 112 -10.93 1.02 -11.00
C ILE A 112 -12.27 0.38 -10.65
N GLN A 113 -12.71 -0.63 -11.42
CA GLN A 113 -13.96 -1.37 -11.19
C GLN A 113 -13.97 -2.02 -9.79
N ARG A 114 -12.86 -2.62 -9.37
CA ARG A 114 -12.74 -3.20 -8.01
C ARG A 114 -12.86 -2.14 -6.92
N ILE A 115 -12.24 -0.99 -7.11
CA ILE A 115 -12.35 0.12 -6.16
C ILE A 115 -13.79 0.64 -6.11
N TYR A 116 -14.48 0.77 -7.23
CA TYR A 116 -15.88 1.12 -7.24
C TYR A 116 -16.74 0.09 -6.50
N ALA A 117 -16.54 -1.20 -6.73
CA ALA A 117 -17.23 -2.26 -5.99
C ALA A 117 -16.95 -2.20 -4.48
N SER A 118 -15.77 -1.70 -4.06
CA SER A 118 -15.41 -1.62 -2.64
C SER A 118 -16.25 -0.63 -1.83
N ILE A 119 -17.01 0.26 -2.49
CA ILE A 119 -18.03 1.10 -1.84
C ILE A 119 -19.03 0.23 -1.05
N PHE A 120 -19.32 -0.95 -1.58
CA PHE A 120 -20.27 -1.93 -1.05
C PHE A 120 -19.61 -3.01 -0.18
N ASN A 121 -18.32 -2.87 0.12
CA ASN A 121 -17.61 -3.80 0.99
C ASN A 121 -18.33 -3.91 2.35
N PRO A 122 -18.61 -5.13 2.83
CA PRO A 122 -19.31 -5.36 4.10
C PRO A 122 -18.71 -4.59 5.27
N ASP A 123 -17.39 -4.53 5.38
CA ASP A 123 -16.72 -3.82 6.47
C ASP A 123 -16.84 -2.29 6.35
N ALA A 124 -16.88 -1.76 5.12
CA ALA A 124 -17.13 -0.34 4.87
C ALA A 124 -18.57 0.03 5.22
N LEU A 125 -19.55 -0.74 4.76
CA LEU A 125 -20.98 -0.51 5.05
C LEU A 125 -21.30 -0.65 6.54
N THR A 126 -20.76 -1.68 7.21
CA THR A 126 -20.95 -1.89 8.65
C THR A 126 -20.33 -0.74 9.46
N TYR A 127 -19.13 -0.29 9.06
CA TYR A 127 -18.50 0.86 9.71
C TYR A 127 -19.30 2.15 9.51
N ARG A 128 -19.77 2.45 8.30
CA ARG A 128 -20.64 3.61 8.02
C ARG A 128 -21.88 3.59 8.91
N ARG A 129 -22.54 2.43 9.01
CA ARG A 129 -23.71 2.23 9.90
C ARG A 129 -23.36 2.52 11.36
N SER A 130 -22.23 2.01 11.86
CA SER A 130 -21.78 2.24 13.25
C SER A 130 -21.48 3.71 13.56
N LYS A 131 -21.27 4.53 12.54
CA LYS A 131 -20.98 5.98 12.63
C LYS A 131 -22.22 6.85 12.34
N GLY A 132 -23.38 6.27 12.10
CA GLY A 132 -24.59 7.02 11.73
C GLY A 132 -24.53 7.63 10.33
N LEU A 133 -23.63 7.11 9.46
CA LEU A 133 -23.42 7.57 8.09
C LEU A 133 -24.10 6.66 7.05
N GLN A 134 -25.12 5.91 7.45
CA GLN A 134 -25.80 4.95 6.57
C GLN A 134 -26.43 5.63 5.35
N ASP A 135 -27.06 6.79 5.55
CA ASP A 135 -27.71 7.55 4.47
C ASP A 135 -26.79 8.53 3.75
N TYR A 136 -25.53 8.60 4.20
CA TYR A 136 -24.54 9.42 3.52
C TYR A 136 -24.30 8.90 2.10
N ASP A 137 -24.37 9.79 1.12
CA ASP A 137 -24.13 9.49 -0.29
C ASP A 137 -22.63 9.39 -0.52
N GLU A 138 -22.10 8.16 -0.53
CA GLU A 138 -20.68 7.90 -0.75
C GLU A 138 -20.30 8.15 -2.19
N ARG A 139 -19.45 9.13 -2.40
CA ARG A 139 -18.94 9.52 -3.72
C ARG A 139 -17.50 9.12 -3.85
N MET A 140 -17.26 8.06 -4.61
CA MET A 140 -15.91 7.53 -4.83
C MET A 140 -15.27 8.22 -6.06
N ALA A 141 -14.25 9.01 -5.81
CA ALA A 141 -13.30 9.39 -6.85
C ALA A 141 -12.13 8.42 -6.90
N ILE A 142 -11.39 8.40 -7.99
CA ILE A 142 -10.20 7.56 -8.16
C ILE A 142 -8.97 8.46 -8.29
N LEU A 143 -7.94 8.12 -7.54
CA LEU A 143 -6.61 8.69 -7.65
C LEU A 143 -5.68 7.66 -8.31
N ILE A 144 -5.15 7.98 -9.49
CA ILE A 144 -4.16 7.18 -10.19
C ILE A 144 -2.81 7.88 -10.07
N GLN A 145 -1.80 7.20 -9.56
CA GLN A 145 -0.48 7.80 -9.35
C GLN A 145 0.62 6.92 -9.94
N VAL A 146 1.62 7.56 -10.53
CA VAL A 146 2.86 6.88 -10.93
C VAL A 146 3.63 6.47 -9.68
N VAL A 147 3.92 5.19 -9.56
CA VAL A 147 4.69 4.63 -8.43
C VAL A 147 6.12 5.15 -8.49
N LYS A 148 6.62 5.68 -7.40
CA LYS A 148 8.03 6.06 -7.27
C LYS A 148 8.84 4.87 -6.80
N GLY A 149 9.95 4.62 -7.48
CA GLY A 149 10.85 3.52 -7.20
C GLY A 149 11.97 3.48 -8.23
N GLU A 150 12.77 2.44 -8.13
CA GLU A 150 13.90 2.17 -9.02
C GLU A 150 13.87 0.71 -9.48
N ARG A 151 14.36 0.46 -10.68
CA ARG A 151 14.54 -0.89 -11.18
C ARG A 151 15.76 -1.53 -10.50
N PHE A 152 15.58 -2.70 -9.96
CA PHE A 152 16.64 -3.55 -9.45
C PHE A 152 16.51 -4.97 -9.99
N GLY A 153 17.33 -5.31 -10.96
CA GLY A 153 17.18 -6.53 -11.74
C GLY A 153 15.85 -6.55 -12.50
N ARG A 154 15.05 -7.57 -12.24
CA ARG A 154 13.67 -7.69 -12.76
C ARG A 154 12.61 -6.98 -11.91
N TYR A 155 12.97 -6.53 -10.72
CA TYR A 155 12.04 -5.94 -9.78
C TYR A 155 12.06 -4.41 -9.83
N PHE A 156 10.91 -3.80 -9.53
CA PHE A 156 10.76 -2.38 -9.32
C PHE A 156 10.23 -2.12 -7.92
N LEU A 157 10.93 -1.31 -7.16
CA LEU A 157 10.58 -0.99 -5.77
C LEU A 157 11.22 0.32 -5.30
N PRO A 158 10.62 1.05 -4.36
CA PRO A 158 11.28 2.15 -3.65
C PRO A 158 12.30 1.63 -2.63
N GLN A 159 13.30 2.46 -2.33
CA GLN A 159 14.31 2.17 -1.31
C GLN A 159 13.74 2.15 0.11
N GLY A 160 12.60 2.78 0.31
CA GLY A 160 11.85 2.77 1.55
C GLY A 160 10.49 3.42 1.33
N ALA A 161 9.51 2.93 2.05
CA ALA A 161 8.17 3.48 2.09
C ALA A 161 7.65 3.40 3.53
N GLY A 162 6.66 4.22 3.85
CA GLY A 162 6.14 4.20 5.19
C GLY A 162 4.97 5.12 5.41
N VAL A 163 4.46 5.11 6.63
CA VAL A 163 3.40 5.99 7.10
C VAL A 163 3.82 6.63 8.41
N ALA A 164 3.63 7.94 8.50
CA ALA A 164 3.93 8.73 9.69
C ALA A 164 2.63 9.16 10.38
N PHE A 165 2.66 9.15 11.71
CA PHE A 165 1.56 9.55 12.58
C PHE A 165 2.01 10.67 13.50
N SER A 166 1.19 11.69 13.66
CA SER A 166 1.45 12.84 14.53
C SER A 166 1.40 12.51 16.02
N ARG A 167 0.83 11.36 16.39
CA ARG A 167 0.75 10.90 17.78
C ARG A 167 1.28 9.48 17.91
N ASN A 168 2.20 9.28 18.87
CA ASN A 168 2.74 7.95 19.18
C ASN A 168 1.92 7.27 20.27
N GLN A 169 1.18 6.24 19.88
CA GLN A 169 0.42 5.39 20.82
C GLN A 169 1.30 4.28 21.44
N PHE A 170 2.47 4.00 20.85
CA PHE A 170 3.39 2.93 21.23
C PHE A 170 4.62 3.51 21.93
N ARG A 171 4.45 3.99 23.15
CA ARG A 171 5.57 4.52 23.95
C ARG A 171 6.37 3.37 24.55
N TRP A 172 7.37 2.89 23.83
CA TRP A 172 8.24 1.78 24.29
C TRP A 172 9.41 2.23 25.19
N SER A 173 9.54 3.53 25.42
CA SER A 173 10.52 4.12 26.34
C SER A 173 9.93 5.34 27.05
N PRO A 174 10.32 5.61 28.32
CA PRO A 174 9.93 6.84 29.02
C PRO A 174 10.36 8.13 28.32
N GLN A 175 11.41 8.08 27.50
CA GLN A 175 11.93 9.24 26.75
C GLN A 175 11.01 9.66 25.60
N ILE A 176 10.13 8.76 25.13
CA ILE A 176 9.23 9.01 24.00
C ILE A 176 7.92 9.57 24.56
N ARG A 177 7.56 10.78 24.11
CA ARG A 177 6.28 11.40 24.43
C ARG A 177 5.24 11.05 23.38
N ARG A 178 3.98 11.21 23.73
CA ARG A 178 2.86 10.91 22.83
C ARG A 178 2.82 11.86 21.61
N GLU A 179 3.21 13.10 21.83
CA GLU A 179 3.23 14.19 20.87
C GLU A 179 4.39 14.09 19.88
N ASP A 180 5.38 13.25 20.17
CA ASP A 180 6.55 13.11 19.31
C ASP A 180 6.23 12.47 17.95
N GLY A 181 5.09 11.81 17.84
CA GLY A 181 4.75 11.07 16.63
C GLY A 181 5.57 9.79 16.46
N PHE A 182 5.23 9.02 15.44
CA PHE A 182 6.01 7.85 15.05
C PHE A 182 5.82 7.54 13.57
N MET A 183 6.72 6.74 13.03
CA MET A 183 6.65 6.27 11.65
C MET A 183 6.79 4.74 11.62
N ARG A 184 6.07 4.11 10.69
CA ARG A 184 6.32 2.74 10.24
C ARG A 184 7.09 2.81 8.94
N LEU A 185 8.22 2.13 8.87
CA LEU A 185 9.12 2.15 7.73
C LEU A 185 9.35 0.72 7.24
N VAL A 186 9.26 0.50 5.93
CA VAL A 186 9.49 -0.77 5.27
C VAL A 186 10.31 -0.58 4.00
N TRP A 187 10.98 -1.61 3.57
CA TRP A 187 11.57 -1.73 2.25
C TRP A 187 10.53 -2.28 1.27
N GLY A 188 10.46 -1.72 0.06
CA GLY A 188 9.47 -2.08 -0.95
C GLY A 188 8.29 -1.12 -1.04
N LEU A 189 7.19 -1.56 -1.60
CA LEU A 189 6.07 -0.72 -2.05
C LEU A 189 5.23 -0.06 -0.94
N GLY A 190 5.48 -0.36 0.31
CA GLY A 190 4.81 0.33 1.44
C GLY A 190 3.53 -0.34 1.93
N THR A 191 2.97 -1.30 1.24
CA THR A 191 1.79 -2.07 1.64
C THR A 191 1.94 -2.62 3.06
N ARG A 192 3.10 -3.19 3.39
CA ARG A 192 3.41 -3.76 4.71
C ARG A 192 3.58 -2.73 5.83
N ALA A 193 3.68 -1.46 5.51
CA ALA A 193 3.67 -0.40 6.52
C ALA A 193 2.26 -0.08 7.02
N VAL A 194 1.25 -0.32 6.19
CA VAL A 194 -0.18 -0.04 6.44
C VAL A 194 -0.91 -1.29 6.87
N ASP A 195 -0.76 -2.38 6.10
CA ASP A 195 -1.47 -3.63 6.33
C ASP A 195 -0.86 -4.41 7.51
N ARG A 196 -1.73 -4.99 8.34
CA ARG A 196 -1.30 -5.90 9.40
C ARG A 196 -1.09 -7.29 8.79
N VAL A 197 0.15 -7.58 8.42
CA VAL A 197 0.55 -8.90 7.96
C VAL A 197 1.08 -9.69 9.15
N GLY A 198 0.44 -10.79 9.50
CA GLY A 198 0.61 -11.49 10.79
C GLY A 198 2.03 -11.94 11.16
N ASN A 199 2.95 -12.07 10.20
CA ASN A 199 4.31 -12.58 10.42
C ASN A 199 5.41 -11.65 9.92
N ASP A 200 5.11 -10.37 9.70
CA ASP A 200 6.06 -9.39 9.22
C ASP A 200 5.93 -8.07 9.99
N TYR A 201 7.04 -7.37 10.16
CA TYR A 201 7.12 -6.26 11.10
C TYR A 201 7.79 -5.05 10.44
N PRO A 202 7.07 -3.92 10.26
CA PRO A 202 7.68 -2.67 9.88
C PRO A 202 8.62 -2.17 10.97
N ARG A 203 9.67 -1.45 10.58
CA ARG A 203 10.49 -0.71 11.54
C ARG A 203 9.67 0.42 12.16
N LEU A 204 9.44 0.35 13.47
CA LEU A 204 8.81 1.45 14.22
C LEU A 204 9.88 2.47 14.61
N VAL A 205 9.65 3.72 14.24
CA VAL A 205 10.56 4.84 14.47
C VAL A 205 9.84 5.90 15.27
N ALA A 206 10.31 6.22 16.48
CA ALA A 206 9.86 7.42 17.19
C ALA A 206 10.56 8.63 16.58
N LEU A 207 9.81 9.65 16.17
CA LEU A 207 10.40 10.77 15.43
C LEU A 207 11.38 11.60 16.29
N SER A 208 11.17 11.64 17.60
CA SER A 208 12.10 12.29 18.54
C SER A 208 13.36 11.46 18.86
N HIS A 209 13.28 10.14 18.74
CA HIS A 209 14.36 9.21 19.09
C HIS A 209 14.46 8.09 18.05
N PRO A 210 14.90 8.38 16.81
CA PRO A 210 14.78 7.47 15.68
C PRO A 210 15.59 6.17 15.82
N LEU A 211 16.66 6.18 16.59
CA LEU A 211 17.51 5.01 16.81
C LEU A 211 17.03 4.13 17.98
N LEU A 212 16.04 4.59 18.73
CA LEU A 212 15.51 3.80 19.84
C LEU A 212 14.57 2.70 19.33
N HIS A 213 14.99 1.45 19.46
CA HIS A 213 14.19 0.30 19.07
C HIS A 213 13.15 -0.05 20.14
N PRO A 214 11.95 -0.54 19.74
CA PRO A 214 11.01 -1.15 20.69
C PRO A 214 11.57 -2.41 21.35
N GLN A 215 12.48 -3.09 20.67
CA GLN A 215 13.09 -4.34 21.12
C GLN A 215 14.36 -4.08 21.94
N ALA A 216 14.47 -4.78 23.07
CA ALA A 216 15.55 -4.55 24.03
C ALA A 216 16.88 -5.26 23.68
N SER A 217 16.89 -6.18 22.71
CA SER A 217 18.10 -6.94 22.35
C SER A 217 18.22 -7.16 20.85
N PRO A 218 19.45 -7.35 20.31
CA PRO A 218 19.68 -7.64 18.89
C PRO A 218 18.88 -8.83 18.38
N ARG A 219 18.81 -9.91 19.16
CA ARG A 219 18.02 -11.09 18.82
C ARG A 219 16.53 -10.79 18.64
N LEU A 220 15.97 -9.91 19.47
CA LEU A 220 14.58 -9.48 19.33
C LEU A 220 14.39 -8.53 18.14
N VAL A 221 15.36 -7.63 17.88
CA VAL A 221 15.34 -6.78 16.69
C VAL A 221 15.31 -7.64 15.42
N ARG A 222 16.17 -8.66 15.32
CA ARG A 222 16.13 -9.62 14.21
C ARG A 222 14.79 -10.34 14.09
N ARG A 223 14.26 -10.86 15.20
CA ARG A 223 12.97 -11.59 15.21
C ARG A 223 11.80 -10.74 14.71
N TYR A 224 11.79 -9.46 15.05
CA TYR A 224 10.75 -8.50 14.74
C TYR A 224 11.18 -7.48 13.66
N SER A 225 12.02 -7.90 12.72
CA SER A 225 12.36 -7.15 11.52
C SER A 225 11.52 -7.62 10.33
N GLN A 226 11.53 -6.84 9.26
CA GLN A 226 10.86 -7.17 8.01
C GLN A 226 11.50 -8.42 7.37
N ARG A 227 10.69 -9.37 6.96
CA ARG A 227 11.10 -10.64 6.34
C ARG A 227 10.66 -10.77 4.89
N PHE A 228 9.61 -10.07 4.51
CA PHE A 228 9.07 -10.09 3.16
C PHE A 228 9.05 -8.69 2.58
N VAL A 229 9.13 -8.62 1.26
CA VAL A 229 9.06 -7.37 0.51
C VAL A 229 8.04 -7.51 -0.61
N ASP A 230 7.19 -6.49 -0.76
CA ASP A 230 6.29 -6.39 -1.88
C ASP A 230 6.95 -5.55 -2.97
N VAL A 231 7.03 -6.13 -4.16
CA VAL A 231 7.71 -5.57 -5.33
C VAL A 231 6.84 -5.72 -6.57
N ILE A 232 7.08 -4.90 -7.57
CA ILE A 232 6.55 -5.13 -8.91
C ILE A 232 7.57 -5.95 -9.68
N ASP A 233 7.16 -7.11 -10.16
CA ASP A 233 7.93 -7.92 -11.08
C ASP A 233 7.67 -7.42 -12.50
N LEU A 234 8.70 -6.82 -13.11
CA LEU A 234 8.59 -6.20 -14.43
C LEU A 234 8.54 -7.23 -15.58
N GLU A 235 9.02 -8.45 -15.33
CA GLU A 235 9.00 -9.52 -16.35
C GLU A 235 7.68 -10.29 -16.31
N GLU A 236 7.15 -10.58 -15.11
CA GLU A 236 5.87 -11.26 -14.92
C GLU A 236 4.67 -10.30 -14.95
N ASN A 237 4.90 -9.00 -15.13
CA ASN A 237 3.86 -7.96 -15.10
C ASN A 237 2.92 -8.12 -13.88
N SER A 238 3.49 -8.31 -12.70
CA SER A 238 2.73 -8.66 -11.48
C SER A 238 3.23 -7.97 -10.23
N LEU A 239 2.32 -7.78 -9.26
CA LEU A 239 2.68 -7.47 -7.88
C LEU A 239 2.99 -8.78 -7.17
N THR A 240 4.16 -8.89 -6.56
CA THR A 240 4.56 -10.11 -5.87
C THR A 240 5.16 -9.83 -4.50
N THR A 241 4.98 -10.79 -3.60
CA THR A 241 5.58 -10.81 -2.26
C THR A 241 6.70 -11.83 -2.23
N LEU A 242 7.88 -11.42 -1.87
CA LEU A 242 9.07 -12.27 -1.84
C LEU A 242 9.77 -12.19 -0.47
N PRO A 243 10.48 -13.23 -0.05
CA PRO A 243 11.41 -13.14 1.06
C PRO A 243 12.46 -12.05 0.78
N VAL A 244 12.83 -11.29 1.81
CA VAL A 244 13.80 -10.19 1.69
C VAL A 244 15.14 -10.68 1.13
N ASP A 245 15.63 -11.83 1.57
CA ASP A 245 16.88 -12.45 1.13
C ASP A 245 16.85 -12.91 -0.35
N ALA A 246 15.68 -13.17 -0.92
CA ALA A 246 15.51 -13.49 -2.33
C ALA A 246 15.69 -12.26 -3.25
N VAL A 247 15.44 -11.06 -2.75
CA VAL A 247 15.53 -9.81 -3.50
C VAL A 247 16.79 -9.03 -3.16
N LEU A 248 17.21 -9.01 -1.88
CA LEU A 248 18.44 -8.37 -1.45
C LEU A 248 19.66 -8.97 -2.14
N SER A 249 20.53 -8.12 -2.60
CA SER A 249 21.80 -8.50 -3.22
C SER A 249 22.88 -7.52 -2.81
N THR A 250 24.12 -7.99 -2.77
CA THR A 250 25.31 -7.15 -2.53
C THR A 250 25.48 -6.03 -3.57
N ARG A 251 24.81 -6.16 -4.71
CA ARG A 251 24.78 -5.14 -5.78
C ARG A 251 23.75 -4.03 -5.53
N TYR A 252 22.87 -4.19 -4.52
CA TYR A 252 21.87 -3.18 -4.21
C TYR A 252 22.55 -1.99 -3.51
N ALA A 253 22.71 -0.88 -4.23
CA ALA A 253 23.46 0.28 -3.74
C ALA A 253 23.00 0.84 -2.39
N PRO A 254 21.68 0.92 -2.07
CA PRO A 254 21.18 1.40 -0.77
C PRO A 254 21.38 0.42 0.37
N LEU A 255 21.80 -0.83 0.12
CA LEU A 255 21.88 -1.91 1.12
C LEU A 255 22.49 -1.47 2.45
N ARG A 256 23.63 -0.77 2.41
CA ARG A 256 24.37 -0.30 3.59
C ARG A 256 23.59 0.67 4.49
N TYR A 257 22.53 1.29 3.97
CA TYR A 257 21.72 2.25 4.72
C TYR A 257 20.51 1.61 5.37
N ILE A 258 20.05 0.48 4.82
CA ILE A 258 18.80 -0.17 5.24
C ILE A 258 19.02 -1.41 6.11
N VAL A 259 20.22 -2.04 6.05
CA VAL A 259 20.47 -3.27 6.79
C VAL A 259 21.63 -3.13 7.76
N GLN A 260 21.61 -4.01 8.77
CA GLN A 260 22.74 -4.34 9.64
C GLN A 260 23.01 -5.85 9.55
N ILE A 261 24.23 -6.28 9.90
CA ILE A 261 24.62 -7.69 9.97
C ILE A 261 24.38 -8.17 11.41
N ASP A 262 23.71 -9.30 11.55
CA ASP A 262 23.62 -10.00 12.82
C ASP A 262 24.96 -10.73 13.13
N ARG A 263 25.47 -10.48 14.33
CA ARG A 263 26.68 -11.09 14.87
C ARG A 263 26.37 -11.76 16.21
N ASP A 264 25.23 -12.48 16.27
CA ASP A 264 24.68 -13.18 17.43
C ASP A 264 24.34 -12.25 18.62
N ASP A 265 25.32 -11.53 19.16
CA ASP A 265 25.13 -10.67 20.33
C ASP A 265 24.94 -9.20 20.01
N TYR A 266 25.23 -8.77 18.77
CA TYR A 266 25.08 -7.37 18.34
C TYR A 266 24.79 -7.23 16.86
N LEU A 267 24.19 -6.10 16.50
CA LEU A 267 23.95 -5.72 15.10
C LEU A 267 25.07 -4.75 14.67
N ALA A 268 25.79 -5.10 13.61
CA ALA A 268 26.89 -4.32 13.06
C ALA A 268 26.48 -3.59 11.77
N PRO A 269 26.94 -2.34 11.57
CA PRO A 269 26.77 -1.67 10.28
C PRO A 269 27.43 -2.49 9.14
N LEU A 270 26.75 -2.55 8.00
CA LEU A 270 27.31 -3.18 6.82
C LEU A 270 28.47 -2.34 6.26
N ARG A 271 29.69 -2.84 6.33
CA ARG A 271 30.88 -2.24 5.70
C ARG A 271 31.21 -3.01 4.43
N THR A 272 31.61 -2.31 3.38
CA THR A 272 31.87 -2.86 2.04
C THR A 272 32.90 -4.03 2.02
N THR A 273 33.76 -4.12 3.01
CA THR A 273 34.80 -5.14 3.15
C THR A 273 34.34 -6.41 3.86
N LEU A 274 33.08 -6.50 4.35
CA LEU A 274 32.59 -7.61 5.15
C LEU A 274 31.45 -8.39 4.47
N LEU A 275 31.32 -8.30 3.14
CA LEU A 275 30.32 -9.04 2.36
C LEU A 275 30.66 -10.53 2.13
N GLU A 276 31.53 -11.11 2.95
CA GLU A 276 31.83 -12.55 2.95
C GLU A 276 30.80 -13.38 3.75
N GLY A 277 29.77 -12.74 4.31
CA GLY A 277 28.68 -13.40 5.03
C GLY A 277 27.49 -13.77 4.18
N SER A 278 26.65 -14.68 4.69
CA SER A 278 25.38 -15.05 4.08
C SER A 278 24.41 -13.87 4.12
N LEU A 279 23.60 -13.69 3.04
CA LEU A 279 22.51 -12.71 3.03
C LEU A 279 21.45 -12.97 4.10
N SER A 280 21.40 -14.20 4.62
CA SER A 280 20.52 -14.61 5.73
C SER A 280 20.84 -13.91 7.06
N ASP A 281 22.03 -13.33 7.21
CA ASP A 281 22.46 -12.62 8.41
C ASP A 281 22.10 -11.12 8.37
N LEU A 282 21.50 -10.67 7.27
CA LEU A 282 21.09 -9.28 7.13
C LEU A 282 19.74 -9.02 7.81
N VAL A 283 19.67 -7.93 8.54
CA VAL A 283 18.50 -7.47 9.28
C VAL A 283 18.12 -6.07 8.80
N ILE A 284 16.89 -5.88 8.35
CA ILE A 284 16.40 -4.55 7.94
C ILE A 284 16.13 -3.71 9.19
N THR A 285 16.91 -2.67 9.40
CA THR A 285 16.83 -1.78 10.58
C THR A 285 16.68 -0.31 10.22
N TYR A 286 17.15 0.11 9.06
CA TYR A 286 17.29 1.51 8.66
C TYR A 286 18.15 2.39 9.58
N ASP A 287 18.84 1.82 10.56
CA ASP A 287 19.58 2.60 11.56
C ASP A 287 20.65 3.50 10.94
N GLU A 288 21.35 3.03 9.90
CA GLU A 288 22.37 3.84 9.23
C GLU A 288 21.78 5.01 8.44
N LEU A 289 20.58 4.85 7.88
CA LEU A 289 19.84 5.94 7.26
C LEU A 289 19.38 6.95 8.32
N LEU A 290 18.78 6.47 9.41
CA LEU A 290 18.22 7.30 10.48
C LEU A 290 19.29 8.08 11.26
N ARG A 291 20.54 7.58 11.35
CA ARG A 291 21.67 8.32 11.94
C ARG A 291 22.11 9.52 11.12
N ARG A 292 21.80 9.55 9.82
CA ARG A 292 22.24 10.59 8.88
C ARG A 292 21.16 11.62 8.58
N THR A 293 19.94 11.38 9.02
CA THR A 293 18.88 12.37 8.98
C THR A 293 19.09 13.40 10.09
N PRO A 294 19.12 14.71 9.79
CA PRO A 294 19.29 15.77 10.78
C PRO A 294 18.14 15.82 11.78
#